data_70f8d89d80826409de31992806c56ef6
#
_entry.id   70f8d89d80826409de31992806c56ef6
#
_cell.length_a   1.000
_cell.length_b   1.000
_cell.length_c   1.000
_cell.angle_alpha   90.00
_cell.angle_beta   90.00
_cell.angle_gamma   90.00
#
_symmetry.space_group_name_H-M   'P 1'
#
loop_
_entity.id
_entity.type
_entity.pdbx_description
1 polymer ?
#
loop_
_entity_poly.entity_id
_entity_poly.type
_entity_poly.pdbx_seq_one_letter_code
_entity_poly.pdbx_strand_id
1 'polypeptide(L)'
;MVLNIIFFVCAILVSIAIGIFASFVIFHLKEIKTKIDSIPQKHWDMAVYMDDIPQNEQNILHLSSVPLKMYERGEYSDLIVPRVGEEVGGIYYSGNHEFSMKFSMEGIVTNVHYNTDLDLIVVSCKCTEIRKI
;
A
#
# COMPACT_ATOMS: atom_id res chain seq x y z
N MET A 1 16.22 -58.42 -28.42
CA MET A 1 17.16 -57.43 -29.02
C MET A 1 16.42 -56.29 -29.69
N VAL A 2 15.50 -56.54 -30.58
CA VAL A 2 14.69 -55.48 -31.24
C VAL A 2 13.85 -54.71 -30.26
N LEU A 3 13.25 -55.38 -29.29
CA LEU A 3 12.41 -54.77 -28.25
C LEU A 3 13.20 -53.78 -27.37
N ASN A 4 14.45 -54.08 -27.05
CA ASN A 4 15.32 -53.18 -26.27
C ASN A 4 15.72 -51.94 -27.06
N ILE A 5 15.93 -52.05 -28.36
CA ILE A 5 16.23 -50.91 -29.24
C ILE A 5 15.02 -49.98 -29.33
N ILE A 6 13.83 -50.54 -29.53
CA ILE A 6 12.58 -49.75 -29.58
C ILE A 6 12.36 -49.03 -28.26
N PHE A 7 12.54 -49.70 -27.12
CA PHE A 7 12.42 -49.07 -25.79
C PHE A 7 13.42 -47.93 -25.60
N PHE A 8 14.66 -48.12 -26.02
CA PHE A 8 15.71 -47.12 -25.94
C PHE A 8 15.40 -45.89 -26.81
N VAL A 9 14.96 -46.10 -28.05
CA VAL A 9 14.55 -45.03 -28.95
C VAL A 9 13.34 -44.27 -28.38
N CYS A 10 12.35 -44.94 -27.84
CA CYS A 10 11.19 -44.29 -27.21
C CYS A 10 11.62 -43.46 -26.00
N ALA A 11 12.55 -43.94 -25.16
CA ALA A 11 13.05 -43.20 -24.01
C ALA A 11 13.77 -41.91 -24.42
N ILE A 12 14.56 -41.94 -25.49
CA ILE A 12 15.21 -40.75 -26.05
C ILE A 12 14.20 -39.75 -26.59
N LEU A 13 13.19 -40.18 -27.33
CA LEU A 13 12.15 -39.29 -27.87
C LEU A 13 11.35 -38.63 -26.76
N VAL A 14 11.00 -39.35 -25.71
CA VAL A 14 10.31 -38.78 -24.53
C VAL A 14 11.18 -37.77 -23.82
N SER A 15 12.47 -38.01 -23.64
CA SER A 15 13.41 -37.09 -23.03
C SER A 15 13.56 -35.81 -23.82
N ILE A 16 13.60 -35.86 -25.15
CA ILE A 16 13.65 -34.71 -26.04
C ILE A 16 12.35 -33.91 -25.95
N ALA A 17 11.19 -34.57 -25.95
CA ALA A 17 9.91 -33.95 -25.82
C ALA A 17 9.75 -33.17 -24.47
N ILE A 18 10.20 -33.76 -23.38
CA ILE A 18 10.22 -33.16 -22.04
C ILE A 18 11.14 -31.94 -22.04
N GLY A 19 12.32 -32.00 -22.64
CA GLY A 19 13.26 -30.88 -22.76
C GLY A 19 12.70 -29.71 -23.54
N ILE A 20 12.05 -29.96 -24.68
CA ILE A 20 11.37 -28.94 -25.49
C ILE A 20 10.24 -28.28 -24.70
N PHE A 21 9.42 -29.07 -24.03
CA PHE A 21 8.30 -28.55 -23.20
C PHE A 21 8.80 -27.70 -22.04
N ALA A 22 9.83 -28.16 -21.31
CA ALA A 22 10.43 -27.39 -20.23
C ALA A 22 11.00 -26.06 -20.70
N SER A 23 11.69 -26.03 -21.85
CA SER A 23 12.22 -24.81 -22.46
C SER A 23 11.11 -23.84 -22.86
N PHE A 24 10.02 -24.34 -23.41
CA PHE A 24 8.85 -23.56 -23.77
C PHE A 24 8.20 -22.91 -22.54
N VAL A 25 8.00 -23.67 -21.46
CA VAL A 25 7.44 -23.15 -20.20
C VAL A 25 8.34 -22.08 -19.59
N ILE A 26 9.66 -22.28 -19.55
CA ILE A 26 10.62 -21.31 -19.03
C ILE A 26 10.59 -20.02 -19.86
N PHE A 27 10.51 -20.12 -21.18
CA PHE A 27 10.43 -18.96 -22.07
C PHE A 27 9.16 -18.13 -21.81
N HIS A 28 8.00 -18.79 -21.70
CA HIS A 28 6.75 -18.11 -21.39
C HIS A 28 6.73 -17.47 -20.00
N LEU A 29 7.29 -18.13 -19.00
CA LEU A 29 7.40 -17.56 -17.65
C LEU A 29 8.28 -16.31 -17.64
N LYS A 30 9.39 -16.30 -18.38
CA LYS A 30 10.22 -15.10 -18.53
C LYS A 30 9.49 -13.97 -19.24
N GLU A 31 8.73 -14.26 -20.29
CA GLU A 31 7.94 -13.27 -21.01
C GLU A 31 6.85 -12.63 -20.11
N ILE A 32 6.14 -13.45 -19.34
CA ILE A 32 5.13 -12.98 -18.38
C ILE A 32 5.79 -12.12 -17.30
N LYS A 33 6.93 -12.52 -16.76
CA LYS A 33 7.67 -11.73 -15.77
C LYS A 33 8.08 -10.36 -16.35
N THR A 34 8.63 -10.32 -17.56
CA THR A 34 9.00 -9.07 -18.21
C THR A 34 7.79 -8.16 -18.42
N LYS A 35 6.63 -8.69 -18.80
CA LYS A 35 5.39 -7.93 -18.94
C LYS A 35 4.91 -7.38 -17.60
N ILE A 36 4.98 -8.15 -16.51
CA ILE A 36 4.62 -7.71 -15.17
C ILE A 36 5.55 -6.59 -14.69
N ASP A 37 6.86 -6.74 -14.88
CA ASP A 37 7.87 -5.74 -14.49
C ASP A 37 7.75 -4.44 -15.31
N SER A 38 7.21 -4.50 -16.53
CA SER A 38 6.99 -3.32 -17.38
C SER A 38 5.67 -2.59 -17.10
N ILE A 39 4.77 -3.15 -16.30
CA ILE A 39 3.54 -2.46 -15.88
C ILE A 39 3.96 -1.31 -14.96
N PRO A 40 3.62 -0.04 -15.32
CA PRO A 40 3.90 1.09 -14.44
C PRO A 40 3.19 0.85 -13.11
N GLN A 41 3.96 0.72 -12.03
CA GLN A 41 3.38 0.65 -10.69
C GLN A 41 2.70 1.98 -10.41
N LYS A 42 1.39 1.94 -10.21
CA LYS A 42 0.62 3.11 -9.82
C LYS A 42 0.98 3.46 -8.39
N HIS A 43 1.68 4.56 -8.21
CA HIS A 43 2.00 5.08 -6.88
C HIS A 43 0.84 5.95 -6.41
N TRP A 44 0.36 5.67 -5.23
CA TRP A 44 -0.70 6.43 -4.56
C TRP A 44 -0.09 7.25 -3.43
N ASP A 45 -0.49 8.51 -3.36
CA ASP A 45 -0.29 9.32 -2.17
C ASP A 45 -1.41 9.03 -1.17
N MET A 46 -1.15 9.17 0.12
CA MET A 46 -2.15 8.95 1.15
C MET A 46 -2.18 10.15 2.11
N ALA A 47 -3.36 10.69 2.32
CA ALA A 47 -3.62 11.74 3.30
C ALA A 47 -4.53 11.20 4.41
N VAL A 48 -4.12 11.40 5.66
CA VAL A 48 -4.90 11.02 6.84
C VAL A 48 -5.41 12.28 7.52
N TYR A 49 -6.73 12.37 7.65
CA TYR A 49 -7.43 13.48 8.32
C TYR A 49 -8.07 13.01 9.61
N MET A 50 -7.92 13.83 10.64
CA MET A 50 -8.59 13.62 11.91
C MET A 50 -9.78 14.56 12.01
N ASP A 51 -10.97 13.99 12.02
CA ASP A 51 -12.25 14.70 12.07
C ASP A 51 -12.89 14.64 13.46
N ASP A 52 -13.93 15.43 13.67
CA ASP A 52 -14.70 15.48 14.93
C ASP A 52 -13.80 15.66 16.16
N ILE A 53 -12.87 16.59 16.09
CA ILE A 53 -11.92 16.87 17.16
C ILE A 53 -12.70 17.36 18.40
N PRO A 54 -12.52 16.71 19.57
CA PRO A 54 -13.19 17.16 20.80
C PRO A 54 -12.82 18.59 21.15
N GLN A 55 -13.83 19.44 21.31
CA GLN A 55 -13.67 20.83 21.74
C GLN A 55 -13.76 20.85 23.27
N ASN A 56 -12.62 20.92 23.92
CA ASN A 56 -12.54 21.06 25.39
C ASN A 56 -11.68 22.29 25.74
N GLU A 57 -11.68 22.68 27.02
CA GLU A 57 -10.93 23.85 27.49
C GLU A 57 -9.41 23.75 27.28
N GLN A 58 -8.89 22.54 27.11
CA GLN A 58 -7.48 22.28 26.82
C GLN A 58 -7.17 22.30 25.31
N ASN A 59 -8.20 22.23 24.50
CA ASN A 59 -8.07 22.17 23.05
C ASN A 59 -8.26 23.57 22.45
N ILE A 60 -7.16 24.25 22.17
CA ILE A 60 -7.14 25.57 21.54
C ILE A 60 -7.35 25.45 20.01
N LEU A 61 -7.43 24.23 19.48
CA LEU A 61 -7.72 24.00 18.07
C LEU A 61 -9.21 24.22 17.81
N HIS A 62 -9.57 25.36 17.25
CA HIS A 62 -10.93 25.62 16.78
C HIS A 62 -11.22 24.96 15.40
N LEU A 63 -10.45 23.96 15.04
CA LEU A 63 -10.58 23.24 13.78
C LEU A 63 -11.39 21.95 13.98
N SER A 64 -12.35 21.73 13.11
CA SER A 64 -13.17 20.51 13.11
C SER A 64 -12.45 19.30 12.46
N SER A 65 -11.49 19.58 11.58
CA SER A 65 -10.72 18.57 10.87
C SER A 65 -9.29 19.07 10.65
N VAL A 66 -8.31 18.20 10.86
CA VAL A 66 -6.90 18.51 10.63
C VAL A 66 -6.21 17.40 9.85
N PRO A 67 -5.27 17.74 8.95
CA PRO A 67 -4.42 16.73 8.32
C PRO A 67 -3.42 16.21 9.34
N LEU A 68 -3.48 14.92 9.62
CA LEU A 68 -2.57 14.29 10.57
C LEU A 68 -1.22 13.97 9.92
N LYS A 69 -1.27 13.37 8.75
CA LYS A 69 -0.08 12.99 7.99
C LYS A 69 -0.39 12.86 6.51
N MET A 70 0.58 13.26 5.70
CA MET A 70 0.56 13.02 4.26
C MET A 70 1.75 12.12 3.90
N TYR A 71 1.46 11.05 3.18
CA TYR A 71 2.47 10.13 2.64
C TYR A 71 2.64 10.46 1.16
N GLU A 72 3.82 10.99 0.81
CA GLU A 72 4.13 11.38 -0.57
C GLU A 72 4.62 10.19 -1.39
N ARG A 73 4.41 10.30 -2.70
CA ARG A 73 4.85 9.36 -3.70
C ARG A 73 6.37 9.12 -3.61
N GLY A 74 6.77 7.88 -3.37
CA GLY A 74 8.16 7.42 -3.37
C GLY A 74 8.82 7.25 -2.00
N GLU A 75 8.22 7.69 -0.90
CA GLU A 75 8.75 7.43 0.45
C GLU A 75 8.49 6.00 0.93
N TYR A 76 7.44 5.35 0.44
CA TYR A 76 7.07 4.00 0.85
C TYR A 76 6.65 3.16 -0.35
N SER A 77 7.40 2.11 -0.64
CA SER A 77 7.05 1.11 -1.65
C SER A 77 5.80 0.30 -1.26
N ASP A 78 5.52 0.18 0.04
CA ASP A 78 4.43 -0.60 0.61
C ASP A 78 3.55 0.27 1.50
N LEU A 79 2.67 1.04 0.88
CA LEU A 79 1.71 1.88 1.58
C LEU A 79 0.65 1.00 2.24
N ILE A 80 0.71 0.90 3.57
CA ILE A 80 -0.31 0.19 4.35
C ILE A 80 -1.50 1.13 4.54
N VAL A 81 -2.59 0.84 3.83
CA VAL A 81 -3.84 1.58 3.96
C VAL A 81 -4.63 1.02 5.14
N PRO A 82 -4.92 1.83 6.17
CA PRO A 82 -5.71 1.37 7.29
C PRO A 82 -7.16 1.10 6.89
N ARG A 83 -7.81 0.17 7.58
CA ARG A 83 -9.20 -0.22 7.33
C ARG A 83 -10.15 0.55 8.24
N VAL A 84 -11.40 0.68 7.81
CA VAL A 84 -12.47 1.23 8.65
C VAL A 84 -12.56 0.43 9.97
N GLY A 85 -12.55 1.14 11.10
CA GLY A 85 -12.56 0.57 12.44
C GLY A 85 -11.18 0.37 13.07
N GLU A 86 -10.09 0.50 12.33
CA GLU A 86 -8.73 0.46 12.87
C GLU A 86 -8.38 1.77 13.59
N GLU A 87 -7.53 1.65 14.60
CA GLU A 87 -6.99 2.81 15.33
C GLU A 87 -5.82 3.42 14.57
N VAL A 88 -5.82 4.74 14.50
CA VAL A 88 -4.75 5.52 13.89
C VAL A 88 -4.36 6.64 14.84
N GLY A 89 -3.06 6.82 15.04
CA GLY A 89 -2.53 7.89 15.88
C GLY A 89 -1.39 8.64 15.21
N GLY A 90 -1.15 9.85 15.68
CA GLY A 90 -0.04 10.66 15.19
C GLY A 90 0.07 11.99 15.88
N ILE A 91 1.06 12.76 15.48
CA ILE A 91 1.34 14.08 16.02
C ILE A 91 0.96 15.14 14.99
N TYR A 92 0.14 16.09 15.44
CA TYR A 92 -0.20 17.29 14.68
C TYR A 92 0.56 18.50 15.21
N TYR A 93 1.10 19.27 14.30
CA TYR A 93 1.79 20.53 14.59
C TYR A 93 0.91 21.71 14.16
N SER A 94 0.50 22.53 15.12
CA SER A 94 -0.28 23.73 14.86
C SER A 94 0.60 24.97 15.05
N GLY A 95 0.60 25.87 14.07
CA GLY A 95 1.30 27.15 14.13
C GLY A 95 2.50 27.28 13.20
N ASN A 96 3.16 28.43 13.25
CA ASN A 96 4.37 28.73 12.50
C ASN A 96 5.62 28.19 13.20
N HIS A 97 6.74 28.11 12.48
CA HIS A 97 8.00 27.52 12.96
C HIS A 97 8.51 28.02 14.32
N GLU A 98 8.13 29.23 14.75
CA GLU A 98 8.56 29.82 16.02
C GLU A 98 7.62 29.50 17.20
N PHE A 99 6.34 29.22 16.94
CA PHE A 99 5.32 28.96 17.97
C PHE A 99 4.45 27.75 17.61
N SER A 100 5.08 26.62 17.35
CA SER A 100 4.32 25.39 17.05
C SER A 100 3.85 24.71 18.33
N MET A 101 2.55 24.51 18.46
CA MET A 101 1.98 23.62 19.45
C MET A 101 1.92 22.20 18.87
N LYS A 102 2.27 21.22 19.70
CA LYS A 102 2.21 19.81 19.33
C LYS A 102 1.02 19.15 20.01
N PHE A 103 0.27 18.39 19.26
CA PHE A 103 -0.85 17.61 19.76
C PHE A 103 -0.68 16.15 19.36
N SER A 104 -0.78 15.26 20.33
CA SER A 104 -0.94 13.82 20.06
C SER A 104 -2.42 13.54 19.87
N MET A 105 -2.76 12.91 18.77
CA MET A 105 -4.14 12.56 18.44
C MET A 105 -4.26 11.07 18.20
N GLU A 106 -5.34 10.50 18.66
CA GLU A 106 -5.76 9.13 18.37
C GLU A 106 -7.18 9.13 17.85
N GLY A 107 -7.47 8.26 16.92
CA GLY A 107 -8.78 8.16 16.31
C GLY A 107 -9.04 6.82 15.67
N ILE A 108 -10.28 6.61 15.26
CA ILE A 108 -10.71 5.41 14.57
C ILE A 108 -11.06 5.76 13.13
N VAL A 109 -10.58 4.97 12.19
CA VAL A 109 -10.87 5.15 10.76
C VAL A 109 -12.36 4.97 10.52
N THR A 110 -13.00 5.99 9.97
CA THR A 110 -14.43 6.00 9.63
C THR A 110 -14.69 5.82 8.15
N ASN A 111 -13.75 6.28 7.30
CA ASN A 111 -13.89 6.18 5.85
C ASN A 111 -12.51 6.11 5.18
N VAL A 112 -12.44 5.35 4.09
CA VAL A 112 -11.30 5.31 3.19
C VAL A 112 -11.81 5.55 1.78
N HIS A 113 -11.37 6.66 1.18
CA HIS A 113 -11.77 7.07 -0.16
C HIS A 113 -10.59 7.05 -1.12
N TYR A 114 -10.78 6.40 -2.27
CA TYR A 114 -9.78 6.33 -3.33
C TYR A 114 -10.16 7.34 -4.43
N ASN A 115 -9.39 8.41 -4.53
CA ASN A 115 -9.55 9.38 -5.62
C ASN A 115 -8.65 8.97 -6.78
N THR A 116 -9.25 8.38 -7.81
CA THR A 116 -8.53 7.86 -8.98
C THR A 116 -7.98 8.97 -9.88
N ASP A 117 -8.58 10.15 -9.87
CA ASP A 117 -8.16 11.28 -10.70
C ASP A 117 -6.87 11.91 -10.17
N LEU A 118 -6.71 11.92 -8.85
CA LEU A 118 -5.55 12.50 -8.18
C LEU A 118 -4.52 11.45 -7.73
N ASP A 119 -4.80 10.16 -7.92
CA ASP A 119 -4.02 9.05 -7.35
C ASP A 119 -3.79 9.22 -5.83
N LEU A 120 -4.85 9.65 -5.14
CA LEU A 120 -4.83 9.98 -3.73
C LEU A 120 -5.78 9.08 -2.94
N ILE A 121 -5.28 8.51 -1.85
CA ILE A 121 -6.08 7.82 -0.84
C ILE A 121 -6.35 8.78 0.30
N VAL A 122 -7.60 9.04 0.58
CA VAL A 122 -8.03 9.89 1.71
C VAL A 122 -8.58 9.00 2.81
N VAL A 123 -7.94 9.03 3.96
CA VAL A 123 -8.35 8.32 5.16
C VAL A 123 -8.94 9.31 6.15
N SER A 124 -10.22 9.16 6.46
CA SER A 124 -10.91 9.97 7.46
C SER A 124 -11.02 9.20 8.77
N CYS A 125 -10.62 9.83 9.86
CA CYS A 125 -10.66 9.25 11.19
C CYS A 125 -11.48 10.14 12.12
N LYS A 126 -12.30 9.52 12.98
CA LYS A 126 -12.94 10.22 14.09
C LYS A 126 -11.98 10.32 15.26
N CYS A 127 -11.66 11.52 15.67
CA CYS A 127 -10.77 11.74 16.82
C CYS A 127 -11.42 11.23 18.13
N THR A 128 -10.74 10.33 18.81
CA THR A 128 -11.18 9.77 20.09
C THR A 128 -10.42 10.39 21.25
N GLU A 129 -9.18 10.77 21.05
CA GLU A 129 -8.34 11.39 22.07
C GLU A 129 -7.42 12.45 21.47
N ILE A 130 -7.27 13.57 22.17
CA ILE A 130 -6.32 14.63 21.84
C ILE A 130 -5.60 15.07 23.12
N ARG A 131 -4.28 15.16 23.06
CA ARG A 131 -3.44 15.66 24.14
C ARG A 131 -2.44 16.66 23.62
N LYS A 132 -2.30 17.78 24.30
CA LYS A 132 -1.19 18.72 24.08
C LYS A 132 0.09 18.12 24.68
N ILE A 133 1.13 18.12 23.90
CA ILE A 133 2.46 17.65 24.33
C ILE A 133 3.33 18.82 24.77
#